data_f6bff84f9ee5685cdbee87780fcdb519
#
_entry.id   f6bff84f9ee5685cdbee87780fcdb519
#
_cell.length_a   1.000
_cell.length_b   1.000
_cell.length_c   1.000
_cell.angle_alpha   90.00
_cell.angle_beta   90.00
_cell.angle_gamma   90.00
#
_symmetry.space_group_name_H-M   'P 1'
#
loop_
_entity.id
_entity.type
_entity.pdbx_description
1 polymer ?
#
loop_
_entity_poly.entity_id
_entity_poly.type
_entity_poly.pdbx_seq_one_letter_code
_entity_poly.pdbx_strand_id
1 'polypeptide(L)'
;MRGGAAQGLGWALYEELVHDEHGQLVTGTLVDYAIPTAGVVPEIHTEIVEVPAPEGPFGAKGVGEAPVVGAPAAVANAVAAATGGTRLRRLPMTPERVWRALTGA
;
A
#
# COMPACT_ATOMS: atom_id res chain seq x y z
N MET A 1 -8.78 7.20 8.58
CA MET A 1 -8.46 5.76 8.48
C MET A 1 -8.60 5.21 7.07
N ARG A 2 -9.74 5.36 6.38
CA ARG A 2 -9.91 4.85 4.98
C ARG A 2 -8.82 5.34 4.02
N GLY A 3 -8.49 6.65 4.05
CA GLY A 3 -7.44 7.21 3.21
C GLY A 3 -6.05 6.63 3.48
N GLY A 4 -5.71 6.39 4.75
CA GLY A 4 -4.45 5.72 5.09
C GLY A 4 -4.38 4.28 4.57
N ALA A 5 -5.46 3.52 4.68
CA ALA A 5 -5.53 2.18 4.10
C ALA A 5 -5.43 2.21 2.56
N ALA A 6 -6.12 3.15 1.90
CA ALA A 6 -6.01 3.34 0.45
C ALA A 6 -4.57 3.69 0.01
N GLN A 7 -3.90 4.56 0.76
CA GLN A 7 -2.47 4.87 0.52
C GLN A 7 -1.60 3.62 0.66
N GLY A 8 -1.81 2.81 1.68
CA GLY A 8 -1.08 1.57 1.85
C GLY A 8 -1.34 0.54 0.74
N LEU A 9 -2.55 0.50 0.19
CA LEU A 9 -2.87 -0.28 -1.03
C LEU A 9 -2.08 0.24 -2.24
N GLY A 10 -1.96 1.56 -2.38
CA GLY A 10 -1.15 2.20 -3.41
C GLY A 10 0.30 1.74 -3.35
N TRP A 11 0.91 1.81 -2.20
CA TRP A 11 2.30 1.35 -1.99
C TRP A 11 2.48 -0.14 -2.25
N ALA A 12 1.48 -0.93 -1.92
CA ALA A 12 1.55 -2.37 -2.12
C ALA A 12 1.46 -2.79 -3.59
N LEU A 13 0.65 -2.10 -4.41
CA LEU A 13 0.22 -2.60 -5.71
C LEU A 13 0.58 -1.71 -6.90
N TYR A 14 0.77 -0.39 -6.70
CA TYR A 14 0.80 0.58 -7.80
C TYR A 14 1.99 1.53 -7.78
N GLU A 15 2.27 2.15 -6.62
CA GLU A 15 3.13 3.32 -6.53
C GLU A 15 4.61 2.96 -6.54
N GLU A 16 5.36 3.53 -7.47
CA GLU A 16 6.81 3.35 -7.55
C GLU A 16 7.48 4.61 -8.09
N LEU A 17 8.56 5.02 -7.43
CA LEU A 17 9.48 6.02 -7.96
C LEU A 17 10.50 5.32 -8.85
N VAL A 18 10.41 5.56 -10.15
CA VAL A 18 11.31 4.97 -11.15
C VAL A 18 12.27 6.05 -11.65
N HIS A 19 13.55 5.74 -11.64
CA HIS A 19 14.61 6.58 -12.20
C HIS A 19 15.23 5.89 -13.41
N ASP A 20 15.64 6.69 -14.39
CA ASP A 20 16.40 6.20 -15.53
C ASP A 20 17.89 5.96 -15.18
N GLU A 21 18.68 5.56 -16.17
CA GLU A 21 20.12 5.30 -16.02
C GLU A 21 20.96 6.54 -15.67
N HIS A 22 20.39 7.74 -15.85
CA HIS A 22 21.01 9.01 -15.50
C HIS A 22 20.53 9.55 -14.13
N GLY A 23 19.68 8.80 -13.42
CA GLY A 23 19.10 9.22 -12.15
C GLY A 23 17.94 10.20 -12.28
N GLN A 24 17.42 10.43 -13.50
CA GLN A 24 16.26 11.29 -13.72
C GLN A 24 14.98 10.55 -13.29
N LEU A 25 14.14 11.19 -12.49
CA LEU A 25 12.84 10.64 -12.09
C LEU A 25 11.90 10.57 -13.30
N VAL A 26 11.53 9.35 -13.70
CA VAL A 26 10.63 9.09 -14.83
C VAL A 26 9.17 9.20 -14.40
N THR A 27 8.83 8.72 -13.20
CA THR A 27 7.47 8.78 -12.65
C THR A 27 7.20 10.07 -11.87
N GLY A 28 7.60 11.21 -12.43
CA GLY A 28 7.50 12.52 -11.77
C GLY A 28 6.15 13.23 -11.91
N THR A 29 5.22 12.66 -12.64
CA THR A 29 3.88 13.23 -12.86
C THR A 29 2.79 12.23 -12.48
N LEU A 30 1.55 12.71 -12.23
CA LEU A 30 0.41 11.83 -11.95
C LEU A 30 -0.08 11.03 -13.17
N VAL A 31 0.50 11.25 -14.35
CA VAL A 31 0.28 10.40 -15.53
C VAL A 31 1.06 9.10 -15.39
N ASP A 32 2.26 9.17 -14.81
CA ASP A 32 3.20 8.05 -14.71
C ASP A 32 3.21 7.44 -13.31
N TYR A 33 3.04 8.25 -12.27
CA TYR A 33 2.94 7.79 -10.88
C TYR A 33 1.51 7.35 -10.56
N ALA A 34 1.31 6.05 -10.44
CA ALA A 34 -0.01 5.44 -10.34
C ALA A 34 -0.58 5.51 -8.90
N ILE A 35 -1.32 6.57 -8.59
CA ILE A 35 -2.09 6.65 -7.34
C ILE A 35 -3.40 5.86 -7.50
N PRO A 36 -3.82 5.05 -6.51
CA PRO A 36 -5.09 4.36 -6.56
C PRO A 36 -6.27 5.32 -6.72
N THR A 37 -7.08 5.10 -7.72
CA THR A 37 -8.32 5.85 -7.93
C THR A 37 -9.47 5.27 -7.12
N ALA A 38 -10.54 6.03 -6.96
CA ALA A 38 -11.74 5.56 -6.26
C ALA A 38 -12.35 4.28 -6.88
N GLY A 39 -12.10 4.03 -8.16
CA GLY A 39 -12.61 2.83 -8.84
C GLY A 39 -11.85 1.54 -8.51
N VAL A 40 -10.63 1.63 -7.97
CA VAL A 40 -9.82 0.45 -7.63
C VAL A 40 -9.69 0.23 -6.12
N VAL A 41 -10.02 1.23 -5.30
CA VAL A 41 -10.03 1.07 -3.85
C VAL A 41 -11.32 0.37 -3.43
N PRO A 42 -11.25 -0.79 -2.76
CA PRO A 42 -12.44 -1.49 -2.29
C PRO A 42 -13.14 -0.71 -1.18
N GLU A 43 -14.36 -1.12 -0.86
CA GLU A 43 -15.02 -0.62 0.35
C GLU A 43 -14.21 -1.02 1.59
N ILE A 44 -13.86 -0.03 2.42
CA ILE A 44 -13.06 -0.22 3.63
C ILE A 44 -13.95 0.06 4.84
N HIS A 45 -14.24 -0.96 5.62
CA HIS A 45 -14.89 -0.82 6.91
C HIS A 45 -13.86 -0.46 7.97
N THR A 46 -14.18 0.54 8.78
CA THR A 46 -13.26 1.01 9.83
C THR A 46 -13.97 1.06 11.16
N GLU A 47 -13.32 0.53 12.18
CA GLU A 47 -13.73 0.64 13.57
C GLU A 47 -12.66 1.37 14.37
N ILE A 48 -13.09 2.20 15.31
CA ILE A 48 -12.19 2.92 16.20
C ILE A 48 -12.40 2.40 17.61
N VAL A 49 -11.39 1.73 18.14
CA VAL A 49 -11.35 1.37 19.57
C VAL A 49 -10.73 2.54 20.31
N GLU A 50 -11.57 3.28 21.02
CA GLU A 50 -11.16 4.48 21.74
C GLU A 50 -10.44 4.14 23.05
N VAL A 51 -9.16 4.45 23.10
CA VAL A 51 -8.36 4.42 24.34
C VAL A 51 -7.69 5.78 24.48
N PRO A 52 -8.25 6.70 25.27
CA PRO A 52 -7.70 8.04 25.45
C PRO A 52 -6.26 8.02 25.94
N ALA A 53 -5.43 8.95 25.44
CA ALA A 53 -4.10 9.14 25.97
C ALA A 53 -4.17 9.72 27.40
N PRO A 54 -3.32 9.27 28.33
CA PRO A 54 -3.27 9.83 29.68
C PRO A 54 -2.76 11.27 29.68
N GLU A 55 -2.02 11.66 28.65
CA GLU A 55 -1.43 12.98 28.49
C GLU A 55 -1.94 13.63 27.18
N GLY A 56 -1.88 14.96 27.14
CA GLY A 56 -2.32 15.72 25.99
C GLY A 56 -3.78 16.19 26.05
N PRO A 57 -4.21 17.07 25.13
CA PRO A 57 -5.54 17.66 25.17
C PRO A 57 -6.60 16.61 24.84
N PHE A 58 -7.59 16.50 25.71
CA PHE A 58 -8.78 15.63 25.54
C PHE A 58 -8.46 14.14 25.30
N GLY A 59 -7.24 13.68 25.62
CA GLY A 59 -6.82 12.31 25.32
C GLY A 59 -6.65 11.99 23.83
N ALA A 60 -6.53 13.00 22.98
CA ALA A 60 -6.45 12.84 21.54
C ALA A 60 -5.16 12.11 21.10
N LYS A 61 -5.30 11.27 20.09
CA LYS A 61 -4.21 10.56 19.40
C LYS A 61 -4.32 10.70 17.90
N GLY A 62 -3.17 10.69 17.22
CA GLY A 62 -3.14 10.62 15.76
C GLY A 62 -3.70 9.29 15.23
N VAL A 63 -4.45 9.35 14.12
CA VAL A 63 -5.08 8.15 13.53
C VAL A 63 -4.95 8.12 11.99
N GLY A 64 -4.53 9.22 11.37
CA GLY A 64 -4.53 9.36 9.91
C GLY A 64 -3.64 8.35 9.20
N GLU A 65 -2.40 8.19 9.67
CA GLU A 65 -1.38 7.37 9.00
C GLU A 65 -1.24 5.96 9.58
N ALA A 66 -1.81 5.68 10.76
CA ALA A 66 -1.73 4.36 11.37
C ALA A 66 -2.16 3.21 10.43
N PRO A 67 -3.21 3.34 9.60
CA PRO A 67 -3.62 2.27 8.69
C PRO A 67 -2.64 2.00 7.54
N VAL A 68 -1.77 2.95 7.19
CA VAL A 68 -0.76 2.76 6.12
C VAL A 68 0.23 1.66 6.51
N VAL A 69 0.60 1.58 7.78
CA VAL A 69 1.68 0.70 8.25
C VAL A 69 1.37 -0.78 8.02
N GLY A 70 0.14 -1.19 8.25
CA GLY A 70 -0.26 -2.61 8.13
C GLY A 70 -0.70 -3.03 6.73
N ALA A 71 -1.16 -2.10 5.90
CA ALA A 71 -1.79 -2.42 4.62
C ALA A 71 -0.83 -3.12 3.63
N PRO A 72 0.42 -2.69 3.41
CA PRO A 72 1.32 -3.38 2.50
C PRO A 72 1.62 -4.82 2.91
N ALA A 73 1.81 -5.06 4.20
CA ALA A 73 2.06 -6.41 4.72
C ALA A 73 0.82 -7.31 4.59
N ALA A 74 -0.36 -6.78 4.84
CA ALA A 74 -1.62 -7.50 4.68
C ALA A 74 -1.85 -7.91 3.22
N VAL A 75 -1.62 -6.99 2.27
CA VAL A 75 -1.71 -7.27 0.83
C VAL A 75 -0.67 -8.31 0.41
N ALA A 76 0.58 -8.18 0.87
CA ALA A 76 1.62 -9.15 0.55
C ALA A 76 1.27 -10.57 1.06
N ASN A 77 0.69 -10.67 2.24
CA ASN A 77 0.21 -11.95 2.77
C ASN A 77 -0.97 -12.50 1.96
N ALA A 78 -1.91 -11.64 1.56
CA ALA A 78 -3.05 -12.04 0.73
C ALA A 78 -2.60 -12.55 -0.65
N VAL A 79 -1.67 -11.85 -1.30
CA VAL A 79 -1.07 -12.29 -2.58
C VAL A 79 -0.36 -13.63 -2.41
N ALA A 80 0.44 -13.80 -1.36
CA ALA A 80 1.12 -15.07 -1.09
C ALA A 80 0.11 -16.21 -0.87
N ALA A 81 -0.96 -15.97 -0.13
CA ALA A 81 -2.01 -16.97 0.08
C ALA A 81 -2.72 -17.35 -1.22
N ALA A 82 -3.05 -16.34 -2.05
CA ALA A 82 -3.73 -16.55 -3.33
C ALA A 82 -2.85 -17.25 -4.39
N THR A 83 -1.53 -17.19 -4.25
CA THR A 83 -0.55 -17.75 -5.20
C THR A 83 0.13 -19.04 -4.70
N GLY A 84 -0.51 -19.76 -3.79
CA GLY A 84 0.03 -21.03 -3.28
C GLY A 84 1.30 -20.88 -2.44
N GLY A 85 1.49 -19.74 -1.79
CA GLY A 85 2.63 -19.48 -0.91
C GLY A 85 3.79 -18.72 -1.56
N THR A 86 3.67 -18.29 -2.83
CA THR A 86 4.70 -17.52 -3.51
C THR A 86 4.89 -16.16 -2.85
N ARG A 87 6.06 -15.92 -2.26
CA ARG A 87 6.35 -14.69 -1.53
C ARG A 87 7.13 -13.69 -2.38
N LEU A 88 6.48 -12.59 -2.72
CA LEU A 88 7.16 -11.43 -3.27
C LEU A 88 7.75 -10.60 -2.13
N ARG A 89 9.00 -10.19 -2.28
CA ARG A 89 9.74 -9.41 -1.27
C ARG A 89 10.04 -7.97 -1.72
N ARG A 90 9.44 -7.57 -2.84
CA ARG A 90 9.58 -6.23 -3.42
C ARG A 90 8.21 -5.65 -3.72
N LEU A 91 8.01 -4.39 -3.35
CA LEU A 91 6.84 -3.60 -3.70
C LEU A 91 7.16 -2.62 -4.85
N PRO A 92 6.15 -2.17 -5.56
CA PRO A 92 4.78 -2.67 -5.58
C PRO A 92 4.69 -4.06 -6.22
N MET A 93 3.71 -4.85 -5.79
CA MET A 93 3.41 -6.17 -6.37
C MET A 93 2.53 -6.00 -7.60
N THR A 94 3.09 -5.42 -8.65
CA THR A 94 2.38 -5.24 -9.92
C THR A 94 2.00 -6.58 -10.53
N PRO A 95 0.97 -6.64 -11.40
CA PRO A 95 0.57 -7.87 -12.09
C PRO A 95 1.75 -8.55 -12.79
N GLU A 96 2.63 -7.78 -13.41
CA GLU A 96 3.84 -8.29 -14.06
C GLU A 96 4.80 -8.97 -13.07
N ARG A 97 5.05 -8.34 -11.91
CA ARG A 97 5.93 -8.92 -10.88
C ARG A 97 5.36 -10.19 -10.28
N VAL A 98 4.03 -10.22 -10.06
CA VAL A 98 3.34 -11.44 -9.62
C VAL A 98 3.47 -12.53 -10.66
N TRP A 99 3.18 -12.22 -11.93
CA TRP A 99 3.29 -13.17 -13.03
C TRP A 99 4.72 -13.75 -13.17
N ARG A 100 5.74 -12.90 -13.16
CA ARG A 100 7.14 -13.34 -13.20
C ARG A 100 7.50 -14.26 -12.04
N ALA A 101 7.06 -13.91 -10.83
CA ALA A 101 7.30 -14.75 -9.65
C ALA A 101 6.63 -16.13 -9.73
N LEU A 102 5.51 -16.24 -10.44
CA LEU A 102 4.79 -17.50 -10.63
C LEU A 102 5.36 -18.36 -11.75
N THR A 103 5.91 -17.74 -12.79
CA THR A 103 6.42 -18.45 -13.96
C THR A 103 7.92 -18.70 -13.97
N GLY A 104 8.65 -18.06 -13.05
CA GLY A 104 10.11 -18.12 -13.01
C GLY A 104 10.80 -17.31 -14.11
N ALA A 105 10.07 -16.36 -14.73
CA ALA A 105 10.54 -15.52 -15.82
C ALA A 105 11.31 -14.27 -15.34
#